data_fa66c48a080cdb0e3e0df04b8a2bebb8
#
_entry.id   fa66c48a080cdb0e3e0df04b8a2bebb8
#
_cell.length_a   1.000
_cell.length_b   1.000
_cell.length_c   1.000
_cell.angle_alpha   90.00
_cell.angle_beta   90.00
_cell.angle_gamma   90.00
#
_symmetry.space_group_name_H-M   'P 1'
#
loop_
_entity.id
_entity.type
_entity.pdbx_description
1 polymer ?
#
loop_
_entity_poly.entity_id
_entity_poly.type
_entity_poly.pdbx_seq_one_letter_code
_entity_poly.pdbx_strand_id
1 'polypeptide(L)'
;MVRKMAEETNCQGIHIVKILFLDMDGVVNKGRDNASPNRYRYNDKWSNPSDRFDLYYVDPELAARVSALVTDFDLRIISTSTWRCGKTVDEFKELLNNRFLPGDRLIGFTPDGESEGMSRADEIRYFLLHCEEDIERYVILDDEKKANYCTPKGRFFQTSFYKGYTEKVDTRIREYLENR
;
A
#
# COMPACT_ATOMS: atom_id res chain seq x y z
N MET A 1 14.21 -45.83 -35.81
CA MET A 1 15.00 -44.79 -35.16
C MET A 1 14.06 -43.70 -34.70
N VAL A 2 13.52 -43.80 -33.46
CA VAL A 2 12.48 -42.94 -32.90
C VAL A 2 13.20 -41.94 -31.98
N ARG A 3 13.21 -40.65 -32.37
CA ARG A 3 13.69 -39.57 -31.51
C ARG A 3 12.65 -39.30 -30.42
N LYS A 4 13.01 -39.62 -29.19
CA LYS A 4 12.34 -39.13 -27.99
C LYS A 4 12.53 -37.62 -27.92
N MET A 5 11.46 -36.85 -28.08
CA MET A 5 11.42 -35.45 -27.69
C MET A 5 11.36 -35.44 -26.17
N ALA A 6 12.37 -34.89 -25.55
CA ALA A 6 12.36 -34.58 -24.13
C ALA A 6 11.37 -33.42 -23.92
N GLU A 7 10.32 -33.66 -23.19
CA GLU A 7 9.48 -32.61 -22.60
C GLU A 7 10.35 -31.86 -21.58
N GLU A 8 10.70 -30.64 -21.92
CA GLU A 8 11.25 -29.67 -20.96
C GLU A 8 10.13 -29.34 -19.98
N THR A 9 10.17 -29.95 -18.83
CA THR A 9 9.38 -29.53 -17.65
C THR A 9 9.87 -28.14 -17.28
N ASN A 10 9.09 -27.13 -17.64
CA ASN A 10 9.27 -25.77 -17.22
C ASN A 10 8.99 -25.70 -15.71
N CYS A 11 10.02 -25.79 -14.91
CA CYS A 11 9.97 -25.48 -13.49
C CYS A 11 9.73 -23.96 -13.41
N GLN A 12 8.47 -23.54 -13.39
CA GLN A 12 8.10 -22.19 -12.96
C GLN A 12 8.58 -22.07 -11.51
N GLY A 13 9.65 -21.31 -11.32
CA GLY A 13 10.18 -21.04 -9.98
C GLY A 13 9.08 -20.39 -9.14
N ILE A 14 8.85 -20.92 -7.96
CA ILE A 14 7.95 -20.33 -6.97
C ILE A 14 8.43 -18.89 -6.74
N HIS A 15 7.63 -17.92 -7.13
CA HIS A 15 7.91 -16.51 -6.87
C HIS A 15 7.51 -16.19 -5.44
N ILE A 16 8.51 -16.13 -4.57
CA ILE A 16 8.33 -15.73 -3.17
C ILE A 16 8.38 -14.20 -3.11
N VAL A 17 7.32 -13.59 -2.60
CA VAL A 17 7.18 -12.12 -2.56
C VAL A 17 7.05 -11.59 -1.14
N LYS A 18 7.51 -10.36 -0.95
CA LYS A 18 7.24 -9.56 0.25
C LYS A 18 6.23 -8.48 -0.10
N ILE A 19 5.21 -8.29 0.71
CA ILE A 19 4.09 -7.39 0.43
C ILE A 19 4.05 -6.23 1.43
N LEU A 20 3.85 -5.02 0.89
CA LEU A 20 3.43 -3.85 1.63
C LEU A 20 1.96 -3.57 1.31
N PHE A 21 1.07 -3.79 2.28
CA PHE A 21 -0.28 -3.24 2.28
C PHE A 21 -0.20 -1.77 2.66
N LEU A 22 -0.49 -0.90 1.71
CA LEU A 22 -0.24 0.53 1.83
C LEU A 22 -1.55 1.31 1.82
N ASP A 23 -1.84 1.99 2.92
CA ASP A 23 -2.77 3.11 2.92
C ASP A 23 -2.07 4.41 2.53
N MET A 24 -2.84 5.41 2.13
CA MET A 24 -2.29 6.68 1.63
C MET A 24 -2.48 7.81 2.64
N ASP A 25 -3.70 7.95 3.16
CA ASP A 25 -4.04 9.02 4.08
C ASP A 25 -3.45 8.76 5.47
N GLY A 26 -2.76 9.75 6.03
CA GLY A 26 -2.06 9.55 7.30
C GLY A 26 -0.82 8.65 7.19
N VAL A 27 -0.43 8.26 5.97
CA VAL A 27 0.81 7.52 5.69
C VAL A 27 1.74 8.38 4.84
N VAL A 28 1.37 8.67 3.60
CA VAL A 28 2.17 9.47 2.65
C VAL A 28 1.74 10.93 2.62
N ASN A 29 0.72 11.29 3.35
CA ASN A 29 0.32 12.67 3.62
C ASN A 29 0.11 12.87 5.12
N LYS A 30 0.05 14.13 5.51
CA LYS A 30 -0.19 14.53 6.92
C LYS A 30 -1.50 15.30 6.97
N GLY A 31 -2.40 14.92 7.87
CA GLY A 31 -3.43 15.83 8.32
C GLY A 31 -2.75 17.01 9.01
N ARG A 32 -2.98 18.21 8.51
CA ARG A 32 -2.54 19.41 9.22
C ARG A 32 -3.60 19.76 10.26
N ASP A 33 -3.20 20.49 11.30
CA ASP A 33 -4.11 21.15 12.21
C ASP A 33 -5.18 21.93 11.44
N ASN A 34 -6.22 22.42 12.10
CA ASN A 34 -7.42 23.03 11.52
C ASN A 34 -7.24 23.98 10.32
N ALA A 35 -6.00 24.30 9.93
CA ALA A 35 -5.60 25.13 8.81
C ALA A 35 -5.12 24.33 7.56
N SER A 36 -5.23 23.01 7.55
CA SER A 36 -4.70 22.22 6.45
C SER A 36 -5.55 22.28 5.20
N PRO A 37 -4.92 22.48 4.04
CA PRO A 37 -5.56 22.28 2.74
C PRO A 37 -6.16 20.88 2.57
N ASN A 38 -5.60 19.86 3.16
CA ASN A 38 -6.09 18.48 3.04
C ASN A 38 -7.41 18.17 3.76
N ARG A 39 -7.93 19.10 4.56
CA ARG A 39 -9.33 19.06 4.99
C ARG A 39 -10.32 19.27 3.86
N TYR A 40 -9.84 19.62 2.69
CA TYR A 40 -10.68 19.90 1.52
C TYR A 40 -11.38 18.70 0.95
N ARG A 41 -11.17 17.52 1.46
CA ARG A 41 -11.82 16.31 0.97
C ARG A 41 -13.34 16.40 0.91
N TYR A 42 -13.94 17.25 1.75
CA TYR A 42 -15.39 17.30 1.90
C TYR A 42 -15.96 18.69 2.12
N ASN A 43 -15.24 19.74 1.77
CA ASN A 43 -15.82 21.08 1.85
C ASN A 43 -16.41 21.46 0.49
N ASP A 44 -17.69 21.81 0.47
CA ASP A 44 -18.50 22.22 -0.70
C ASP A 44 -17.96 23.42 -1.51
N LYS A 45 -16.72 23.83 -1.26
CA LYS A 45 -16.03 24.92 -1.96
C LYS A 45 -15.16 24.48 -3.14
N TRP A 46 -15.44 23.34 -3.70
CA TRP A 46 -14.79 22.83 -4.91
C TRP A 46 -15.27 23.54 -6.17
N SER A 47 -15.08 24.83 -6.22
CA SER A 47 -15.43 25.64 -7.40
C SER A 47 -14.30 25.78 -8.40
N ASN A 48 -13.07 25.34 -8.07
CA ASN A 48 -11.92 25.52 -8.94
C ASN A 48 -11.31 24.17 -9.36
N PRO A 49 -11.19 23.85 -10.67
CA PRO A 49 -10.56 22.64 -11.16
C PRO A 49 -9.11 22.43 -10.68
N SER A 50 -8.39 23.52 -10.36
CA SER A 50 -7.04 23.44 -9.79
C SER A 50 -7.01 22.82 -8.38
N ASP A 51 -8.11 22.90 -7.64
CA ASP A 51 -8.21 22.37 -6.29
C ASP A 51 -8.35 20.85 -6.28
N ARG A 52 -8.69 20.25 -7.43
CA ARG A 52 -8.73 18.78 -7.61
C ARG A 52 -7.36 18.11 -7.51
N PHE A 53 -6.28 18.84 -7.73
CA PHE A 53 -4.92 18.31 -7.59
C PHE A 53 -4.54 18.04 -6.14
N ASP A 54 -5.20 18.66 -5.18
CA ASP A 54 -4.93 18.46 -3.76
C ASP A 54 -5.58 17.19 -3.17
N LEU A 55 -6.51 16.57 -3.90
CA LEU A 55 -7.14 15.29 -3.46
C LEU A 55 -6.12 14.20 -3.19
N TYR A 56 -5.06 14.17 -3.96
CA TYR A 56 -4.02 13.15 -3.92
C TYR A 56 -2.68 13.78 -3.52
N TYR A 57 -2.73 14.74 -2.60
CA TYR A 57 -1.50 15.33 -2.08
C TYR A 57 -0.65 14.30 -1.38
N VAL A 58 0.62 14.27 -1.72
CA VAL A 58 1.64 13.44 -1.11
C VAL A 58 2.76 14.33 -0.59
N ASP A 59 3.17 14.12 0.66
CA ASP A 59 4.33 14.78 1.24
C ASP A 59 5.61 14.13 0.65
N PRO A 60 6.48 14.91 -0.01
CA PRO A 60 7.65 14.35 -0.68
C PRO A 60 8.61 13.60 0.24
N GLU A 61 8.75 14.01 1.49
CA GLU A 61 9.61 13.32 2.48
C GLU A 61 9.04 11.95 2.84
N LEU A 62 7.70 11.87 3.04
CA LEU A 62 7.03 10.61 3.35
C LEU A 62 7.04 9.67 2.14
N ALA A 63 6.84 10.21 0.92
CA ALA A 63 6.94 9.43 -0.31
C ALA A 63 8.34 8.86 -0.50
N ALA A 64 9.38 9.66 -0.30
CA ALA A 64 10.76 9.20 -0.41
C ALA A 64 11.07 8.07 0.59
N ARG A 65 10.54 8.15 1.81
CA ARG A 65 10.71 7.11 2.83
C ARG A 65 10.01 5.81 2.45
N VAL A 66 8.78 5.87 1.92
CA VAL A 66 8.08 4.69 1.40
C VAL A 66 8.85 4.10 0.23
N SER A 67 9.31 4.94 -0.71
CA SER A 67 10.05 4.49 -1.88
C SER A 67 11.37 3.80 -1.50
N ALA A 68 12.10 4.33 -0.52
CA ALA A 68 13.30 3.71 0.02
C ALA A 68 12.98 2.33 0.64
N LEU A 69 11.97 2.24 1.51
CA LEU A 69 11.55 0.98 2.11
C LEU A 69 11.22 -0.08 1.05
N VAL A 70 10.42 0.30 0.06
CA VAL A 70 10.00 -0.60 -1.02
C VAL A 70 11.19 -1.10 -1.83
N THR A 71 12.16 -0.22 -2.11
CA THR A 71 13.36 -0.56 -2.89
C THR A 71 14.31 -1.45 -2.08
N ASP A 72 14.60 -1.08 -0.84
CA ASP A 72 15.59 -1.75 0.01
C ASP A 72 15.21 -3.21 0.32
N PHE A 73 13.92 -3.49 0.43
CA PHE A 73 13.39 -4.81 0.78
C PHE A 73 12.71 -5.54 -0.38
N ASP A 74 12.75 -5.00 -1.59
CA ASP A 74 12.08 -5.53 -2.80
C ASP A 74 10.59 -5.82 -2.59
N LEU A 75 9.88 -4.89 -1.93
CA LEU A 75 8.48 -5.07 -1.61
C LEU A 75 7.60 -4.88 -2.87
N ARG A 76 6.53 -5.67 -2.95
CA ARG A 76 5.39 -5.44 -3.84
C ARG A 76 4.31 -4.68 -3.06
N ILE A 77 3.63 -3.76 -3.73
CA ILE A 77 2.60 -2.93 -3.09
C ILE A 77 1.22 -3.48 -3.43
N ILE A 78 0.40 -3.62 -2.40
CA ILE A 78 -1.06 -3.77 -2.48
C ILE A 78 -1.67 -2.53 -1.84
N SER A 79 -2.43 -1.74 -2.60
CA SER A 79 -3.10 -0.59 -2.01
C SER A 79 -4.36 -1.01 -1.27
N THR A 80 -4.45 -0.51 -0.03
CA THR A 80 -5.64 -0.65 0.82
C THR A 80 -6.44 0.66 0.87
N SER A 81 -5.90 1.74 0.34
CA SER A 81 -6.48 3.07 0.41
C SER A 81 -7.73 3.23 -0.45
N THR A 82 -8.68 4.01 0.03
CA THR A 82 -9.86 4.43 -0.76
C THR A 82 -9.49 5.24 -2.01
N TRP A 83 -8.25 5.72 -2.13
CA TRP A 83 -7.77 6.36 -3.35
C TRP A 83 -7.85 5.46 -4.58
N ARG A 84 -7.91 4.13 -4.40
CA ARG A 84 -8.09 3.13 -5.46
C ARG A 84 -9.48 3.11 -6.07
N CYS A 85 -10.50 3.59 -5.33
CA CYS A 85 -11.89 3.51 -5.76
C CYS A 85 -12.10 4.15 -7.13
N GLY A 86 -12.74 3.41 -8.04
CA GLY A 86 -13.00 3.84 -9.41
C GLY A 86 -11.78 3.90 -10.33
N LYS A 87 -10.63 3.33 -9.94
CA LYS A 87 -9.41 3.27 -10.76
C LYS A 87 -9.02 1.84 -11.08
N THR A 88 -8.48 1.66 -12.27
CA THR A 88 -7.73 0.47 -12.63
C THR A 88 -6.36 0.45 -11.97
N VAL A 89 -5.71 -0.71 -11.92
CA VAL A 89 -4.34 -0.83 -11.39
C VAL A 89 -3.37 0.05 -12.16
N ASP A 90 -3.50 0.15 -13.47
CA ASP A 90 -2.59 0.94 -14.29
C ASP A 90 -2.77 2.45 -14.08
N GLU A 91 -4.01 2.94 -13.97
CA GLU A 91 -4.29 4.34 -13.61
C GLU A 91 -3.74 4.69 -12.22
N PHE A 92 -3.78 3.74 -11.29
CA PHE A 92 -3.25 3.96 -9.96
C PHE A 92 -1.72 3.89 -9.92
N LYS A 93 -1.08 3.04 -10.73
CA LYS A 93 0.38 3.05 -10.94
C LYS A 93 0.85 4.41 -11.44
N GLU A 94 0.16 4.94 -12.46
CA GLU A 94 0.47 6.26 -13.00
C GLU A 94 0.29 7.36 -11.95
N LEU A 95 -0.79 7.30 -11.16
CA LEU A 95 -1.01 8.21 -10.04
C LEU A 95 0.15 8.18 -9.04
N LEU A 96 0.60 6.98 -8.64
CA LEU A 96 1.70 6.81 -7.70
C LEU A 96 3.01 7.37 -8.28
N ASN A 97 3.35 7.03 -9.52
CA ASN A 97 4.56 7.52 -10.20
C ASN A 97 4.57 9.05 -10.29
N ASN A 98 3.43 9.66 -10.59
CA ASN A 98 3.27 11.12 -10.63
C ASN A 98 3.35 11.78 -9.24
N ARG A 99 3.41 11.01 -8.17
CA ARG A 99 3.53 11.44 -6.77
C ARG A 99 4.80 10.95 -6.09
N PHE A 100 5.82 10.57 -6.87
CA PHE A 100 7.12 10.10 -6.39
C PHE A 100 7.05 8.81 -5.56
N LEU A 101 6.00 8.04 -5.74
CA LEU A 101 5.84 6.71 -5.14
C LEU A 101 6.14 5.64 -6.18
N PRO A 102 6.61 4.45 -5.77
CA PRO A 102 7.05 3.41 -6.71
C PRO A 102 5.84 2.66 -7.31
N GLY A 103 5.12 3.29 -8.24
CA GLY A 103 3.93 2.74 -8.90
C GLY A 103 4.21 1.42 -9.61
N ASP A 104 5.42 1.23 -10.15
CA ASP A 104 5.83 -0.02 -10.81
C ASP A 104 5.84 -1.22 -9.85
N ARG A 105 5.88 -0.97 -8.55
CA ARG A 105 5.81 -2.00 -7.51
C ARG A 105 4.38 -2.34 -7.11
N LEU A 106 3.39 -1.58 -7.55
CA LEU A 106 1.98 -1.89 -7.31
C LEU A 106 1.58 -3.11 -8.14
N ILE A 107 1.07 -4.16 -7.48
CA ILE A 107 0.59 -5.37 -8.14
C ILE A 107 -0.93 -5.54 -8.04
N GLY A 108 -1.60 -4.76 -7.18
CA GLY A 108 -3.05 -4.85 -7.06
C GLY A 108 -3.62 -4.04 -5.89
N PHE A 109 -4.87 -4.34 -5.61
CA PHE A 109 -5.67 -3.74 -4.55
C PHE A 109 -6.23 -4.83 -3.62
N THR A 110 -6.52 -4.47 -2.38
CA THR A 110 -7.49 -5.25 -1.61
C THR A 110 -8.89 -5.09 -2.23
N PRO A 111 -9.81 -6.03 -2.02
CA PRO A 111 -11.20 -5.85 -2.42
C PRO A 111 -11.75 -4.52 -1.87
N ASP A 112 -12.68 -3.92 -2.60
CA ASP A 112 -13.48 -2.81 -2.09
C ASP A 112 -14.70 -3.40 -1.38
N GLY A 113 -14.50 -3.76 -0.13
CA GLY A 113 -15.52 -4.42 0.69
C GLY A 113 -16.38 -3.46 1.50
N GLU A 114 -16.20 -2.14 1.37
CA GLU A 114 -16.95 -1.14 2.15
C GLU A 114 -18.47 -1.27 1.90
N SER A 115 -18.87 -1.53 0.66
CA SER A 115 -20.28 -1.77 0.29
C SER A 115 -20.86 -3.04 0.90
N GLU A 116 -20.03 -4.01 1.28
CA GLU A 116 -20.40 -5.28 1.91
C GLU A 116 -20.17 -5.27 3.43
N GLY A 117 -19.78 -4.12 4.01
CA GLY A 117 -19.52 -3.97 5.43
C GLY A 117 -18.23 -4.66 5.89
N MET A 118 -17.32 -4.98 4.98
CA MET A 118 -16.00 -5.53 5.32
C MET A 118 -15.13 -4.46 5.97
N SER A 119 -14.43 -4.83 7.03
CA SER A 119 -13.38 -3.98 7.57
C SER A 119 -12.12 -4.08 6.71
N ARG A 120 -11.24 -3.08 6.81
CA ARG A 120 -9.92 -3.10 6.17
C ARG A 120 -9.13 -4.37 6.50
N ALA A 121 -9.26 -4.86 7.73
CA ALA A 121 -8.65 -6.12 8.14
C ALA A 121 -9.23 -7.34 7.39
N ASP A 122 -10.52 -7.33 7.11
CA ASP A 122 -11.17 -8.41 6.35
C ASP A 122 -10.78 -8.36 4.87
N GLU A 123 -10.66 -7.18 4.29
CA GLU A 123 -10.14 -7.00 2.94
C GLU A 123 -8.72 -7.57 2.80
N ILE A 124 -7.83 -7.26 3.75
CA ILE A 124 -6.47 -7.79 3.76
C ILE A 124 -6.45 -9.31 3.94
N ARG A 125 -7.28 -9.85 4.84
CA ARG A 125 -7.40 -11.31 5.01
C ARG A 125 -7.89 -11.97 3.75
N TYR A 126 -8.91 -11.40 3.11
CA TYR A 126 -9.44 -11.92 1.86
C TYR A 126 -8.33 -11.98 0.80
N PHE A 127 -7.57 -10.89 0.65
CA PHE A 127 -6.44 -10.86 -0.27
C PHE A 127 -5.42 -11.97 0.04
N LEU A 128 -5.00 -12.11 1.30
CA LEU A 128 -4.03 -13.11 1.72
C LEU A 128 -4.50 -14.56 1.49
N LEU A 129 -5.80 -14.81 1.54
CA LEU A 129 -6.38 -16.13 1.31
C LEU A 129 -6.51 -16.48 -0.18
N HIS A 130 -6.57 -15.49 -1.07
CA HIS A 130 -6.80 -15.68 -2.51
C HIS A 130 -5.59 -15.26 -3.36
N CYS A 131 -4.51 -14.82 -2.73
CA CYS A 131 -3.27 -14.51 -3.43
C CYS A 131 -2.60 -15.79 -3.92
N GLU A 132 -2.29 -15.84 -5.21
CA GLU A 132 -1.60 -16.99 -5.84
C GLU A 132 -0.08 -16.98 -5.60
N GLU A 133 0.46 -15.86 -5.12
CA GLU A 133 1.88 -15.71 -4.83
C GLU A 133 2.23 -16.31 -3.47
N ASP A 134 3.40 -16.93 -3.37
CA ASP A 134 3.96 -17.34 -2.09
C ASP A 134 4.47 -16.13 -1.31
N ILE A 135 3.74 -15.73 -0.29
CA ILE A 135 4.06 -14.54 0.51
C ILE A 135 5.03 -14.93 1.64
N GLU A 136 6.29 -14.51 1.50
CA GLU A 136 7.31 -14.68 2.55
C GLU A 136 6.97 -13.85 3.78
N ARG A 137 6.70 -12.56 3.55
CA ARG A 137 6.39 -11.59 4.60
C ARG A 137 5.46 -10.52 4.09
N TYR A 138 4.73 -9.92 5.01
CA TYR A 138 3.97 -8.72 4.70
C TYR A 138 4.00 -7.70 5.84
N VAL A 139 3.87 -6.44 5.44
CA VAL A 139 3.75 -5.28 6.32
C VAL A 139 2.42 -4.59 6.00
N ILE A 140 1.70 -4.16 7.03
CA ILE A 140 0.53 -3.29 6.89
C ILE A 140 0.93 -1.93 7.46
N LEU A 141 0.86 -0.89 6.62
CA LEU A 141 1.19 0.48 6.96
C LEU A 141 -0.05 1.36 6.78
N ASP A 142 -0.62 1.81 7.89
CA ASP A 142 -1.92 2.46 7.92
C ASP A 142 -2.03 3.33 9.19
N ASP A 143 -2.84 4.39 9.19
CA ASP A 143 -3.06 5.26 10.35
C ASP A 143 -4.24 4.84 11.22
N GLU A 144 -5.05 3.89 10.75
CA GLU A 144 -6.16 3.36 11.53
C GLU A 144 -5.74 2.75 12.86
N LYS A 145 -6.66 2.69 13.81
CA LYS A 145 -6.38 2.12 15.12
C LYS A 145 -6.07 0.62 14.99
N LYS A 146 -5.04 0.18 15.68
CA LYS A 146 -4.60 -1.22 15.70
C LYS A 146 -5.72 -2.22 16.00
N ALA A 147 -6.75 -1.81 16.76
CA ALA A 147 -7.90 -2.65 17.08
C ALA A 147 -8.72 -3.05 15.82
N ASN A 148 -8.57 -2.32 14.73
CA ASN A 148 -9.24 -2.64 13.46
C ASN A 148 -8.54 -3.76 12.69
N TYR A 149 -7.32 -4.14 13.12
CA TYR A 149 -6.53 -5.16 12.45
C TYR A 149 -6.27 -6.35 13.35
N CYS A 150 -7.00 -7.44 13.16
CA CYS A 150 -6.73 -8.72 13.83
C CYS A 150 -5.53 -9.42 13.18
N THR A 151 -4.35 -8.77 13.19
CA THR A 151 -3.13 -9.33 12.62
C THR A 151 -2.17 -9.80 13.69
N PRO A 152 -1.29 -10.78 13.40
CA PRO A 152 -0.21 -11.14 14.30
C PRO A 152 0.66 -9.93 14.65
N LYS A 153 1.19 -9.92 15.88
CA LYS A 153 2.13 -8.88 16.33
C LYS A 153 3.29 -8.73 15.34
N GLY A 154 3.66 -7.50 15.04
CA GLY A 154 4.81 -7.18 14.23
C GLY A 154 4.54 -7.04 12.73
N ARG A 155 3.30 -7.25 12.27
CA ARG A 155 2.94 -7.05 10.86
C ARG A 155 2.19 -5.76 10.58
N PHE A 156 1.52 -5.23 11.59
CA PHE A 156 0.81 -3.96 11.52
C PHE A 156 1.64 -2.84 12.15
N PHE A 157 1.90 -1.80 11.39
CA PHE A 157 2.67 -0.62 11.79
C PHE A 157 1.81 0.61 11.65
N GLN A 158 1.24 1.01 12.78
CA GLN A 158 0.37 2.18 12.82
C GLN A 158 1.18 3.47 12.64
N THR A 159 0.73 4.28 11.70
CA THR A 159 1.17 5.67 11.55
C THR A 159 0.27 6.60 12.34
N SER A 160 0.36 7.88 12.08
CA SER A 160 -0.50 8.90 12.67
C SER A 160 -1.00 9.82 11.59
N PHE A 161 -2.29 10.04 11.54
CA PHE A 161 -2.91 10.98 10.61
C PHE A 161 -2.19 12.34 10.54
N TYR A 162 -1.65 12.81 11.68
CA TYR A 162 -0.97 14.12 11.76
C TYR A 162 0.53 14.07 11.44
N LYS A 163 1.17 12.91 11.53
CA LYS A 163 2.62 12.77 11.36
C LYS A 163 3.02 11.98 10.13
N GLY A 164 2.11 11.19 9.60
CA GLY A 164 2.40 10.27 8.50
C GLY A 164 3.38 9.15 8.90
N TYR A 165 4.05 8.61 7.90
CA TYR A 165 5.07 7.58 8.05
C TYR A 165 6.40 8.14 8.58
N THR A 166 6.56 8.11 9.88
CA THR A 166 7.73 8.67 10.57
C THR A 166 8.93 7.72 10.52
N GLU A 167 10.15 8.28 10.71
CA GLU A 167 11.40 7.51 10.85
C GLU A 167 11.30 6.42 11.94
N LYS A 168 10.67 6.74 13.06
CA LYS A 168 10.46 5.75 14.14
C LYS A 168 9.65 4.54 13.70
N VAL A 169 8.64 4.74 12.84
CA VAL A 169 7.85 3.63 12.29
C VAL A 169 8.68 2.88 11.26
N ASP A 170 9.44 3.58 10.42
CA ASP A 170 10.33 3.01 9.42
C ASP A 170 11.37 2.07 10.06
N THR A 171 12.07 2.53 11.10
CA THR A 171 13.03 1.70 11.83
C THR A 171 12.42 0.38 12.29
N ARG A 172 11.23 0.42 12.88
CA ARG A 172 10.53 -0.79 13.35
C ARG A 172 10.14 -1.75 12.22
N ILE A 173 9.77 -1.21 11.06
CA ILE A 173 9.46 -2.03 9.89
C ILE A 173 10.74 -2.69 9.37
N ARG A 174 11.83 -1.94 9.27
CA ARG A 174 13.13 -2.46 8.82
C ARG A 174 13.62 -3.57 9.73
N GLU A 175 13.60 -3.35 11.04
CA GLU A 175 13.92 -4.39 12.04
C GLU A 175 13.06 -5.65 11.85
N TYR A 176 11.76 -5.50 11.57
CA TYR A 176 10.87 -6.64 11.33
C TYR A 176 11.22 -7.37 10.03
N LEU A 177 11.57 -6.65 8.97
CA LEU A 177 11.88 -7.24 7.66
C LEU A 177 13.28 -7.90 7.64
N GLU A 178 14.23 -7.41 8.45
CA GLU A 178 15.59 -7.96 8.58
C GLU A 178 15.64 -9.21 9.46
N ASN A 179 14.82 -9.29 10.50
CA ASN A 179 14.79 -10.45 11.39
C ASN A 179 14.15 -11.66 10.69
N ARG A 180 14.94 -12.70 10.49
CA ARG A 180 14.53 -13.99 9.90
C ARG A 180 13.70 -14.82 10.86
#